data_b0e57a1524d8acf6fff75856d0e472fc
#
_entry.id   b0e57a1524d8acf6fff75856d0e472fc
#
_cell.length_a   1.000
_cell.length_b   1.000
_cell.length_c   1.000
_cell.angle_alpha   90.00
_cell.angle_beta   90.00
_cell.angle_gamma   90.00
#
_symmetry.space_group_name_H-M   'P 1'
#
loop_
_entity.id
_entity.type
_entity.pdbx_description
1 polymer ?
#
loop_
_entity_poly.entity_id
_entity_poly.type
_entity_poly.pdbx_seq_one_letter_code
_entity_poly.pdbx_strand_id
1 'polypeptide(L)'
;VLGLSRVMGLSEQVSKELLVHVNLAMQTLDEQGLSPYRTFDGISKFAELLGKSKGEQFVPRITTHTITDNTEVILIEPACGSNTAVIKSQGEFLCVDSGYACYREEMLRILHDCIPGFETAHKRLLLTHADVDHCGLMDVFDEIIVSCRSAESLRCEYLGENGFRERNPLH
;
A
#
# COMPACT_ATOMS: atom_id res chain seq x y z
N VAL A 1 -14.64 -28.23 4.37
CA VAL A 1 -13.27 -28.38 3.82
C VAL A 1 -13.31 -28.68 2.33
N LEU A 2 -13.97 -29.78 1.91
CA LEU A 2 -14.07 -30.20 0.49
C LEU A 2 -14.72 -29.15 -0.43
N GLY A 3 -15.62 -28.32 0.09
CA GLY A 3 -16.22 -27.20 -0.67
C GLY A 3 -15.24 -26.05 -0.93
N LEU A 4 -14.42 -25.70 0.07
CA LEU A 4 -13.48 -24.58 -0.01
C LEU A 4 -12.32 -24.88 -0.98
N SER A 5 -11.76 -26.11 -0.90
CA SER A 5 -10.68 -26.53 -1.80
C SER A 5 -11.13 -26.55 -3.28
N ARG A 6 -12.40 -26.91 -3.57
CA ARG A 6 -12.95 -26.89 -4.93
C ARG A 6 -13.16 -25.48 -5.47
N VAL A 7 -13.66 -24.56 -4.64
CA VAL A 7 -13.98 -23.17 -5.05
C VAL A 7 -12.70 -22.35 -5.24
N MET A 8 -11.69 -22.58 -4.41
CA MET A 8 -10.46 -21.79 -4.42
C MET A 8 -9.28 -22.47 -5.14
N GLY A 9 -9.43 -23.68 -5.66
CA GLY A 9 -8.35 -24.43 -6.30
C GLY A 9 -7.20 -24.82 -5.35
N LEU A 10 -7.44 -24.78 -4.02
CA LEU A 10 -6.46 -25.07 -3.00
C LEU A 10 -6.34 -26.58 -2.74
N SER A 11 -5.16 -27.04 -2.37
CA SER A 11 -4.99 -28.43 -1.89
C SER A 11 -5.79 -28.65 -0.60
N GLU A 12 -6.11 -29.91 -0.31
CA GLU A 12 -6.83 -30.26 0.92
C GLU A 12 -6.04 -29.86 2.17
N GLN A 13 -4.72 -30.02 2.14
CA GLN A 13 -3.83 -29.64 3.24
C GLN A 13 -3.87 -28.14 3.50
N VAL A 14 -3.69 -27.32 2.47
CA VAL A 14 -3.74 -25.84 2.56
C VAL A 14 -5.12 -25.38 3.03
N SER A 15 -6.20 -26.05 2.58
CA SER A 15 -7.56 -25.72 3.03
C SER A 15 -7.80 -26.01 4.51
N LYS A 16 -7.21 -27.09 5.04
CA LYS A 16 -7.26 -27.40 6.48
C LYS A 16 -6.49 -26.37 7.31
N GLU A 17 -5.29 -26.03 6.90
CA GLU A 17 -4.46 -25.02 7.56
C GLU A 17 -5.16 -23.65 7.57
N LEU A 18 -5.71 -23.23 6.44
CA LEU A 18 -6.48 -21.99 6.34
C LEU A 18 -7.66 -21.97 7.33
N LEU A 19 -8.42 -23.06 7.43
CA LEU A 19 -9.54 -23.15 8.38
C LEU A 19 -9.09 -23.06 9.83
N VAL A 20 -7.94 -23.65 10.19
CA VAL A 20 -7.38 -23.52 11.54
C VAL A 20 -7.04 -22.06 11.83
N HIS A 21 -6.38 -21.36 10.92
CA HIS A 21 -6.02 -19.95 11.09
C HIS A 21 -7.25 -19.03 11.13
N VAL A 22 -8.25 -19.28 10.30
CA VAL A 22 -9.52 -18.52 10.32
C VAL A 22 -10.23 -18.70 11.66
N ASN A 23 -10.33 -19.95 12.16
CA ASN A 23 -10.96 -20.22 13.47
C ASN A 23 -10.20 -19.54 14.61
N LEU A 24 -8.86 -19.57 14.59
CA LEU A 24 -8.04 -18.89 15.60
C LEU A 24 -8.26 -17.37 15.54
N ALA A 25 -8.28 -16.78 14.36
CA ALA A 25 -8.57 -15.36 14.18
C ALA A 25 -9.98 -14.98 14.70
N MET A 26 -11.00 -15.82 14.40
CA MET A 26 -12.35 -15.62 14.91
C MET A 26 -12.40 -15.67 16.44
N GLN A 27 -11.73 -16.65 17.04
CA GLN A 27 -11.64 -16.78 18.51
C GLN A 27 -10.94 -15.56 19.13
N THR A 28 -9.81 -15.13 18.56
CA THR A 28 -9.05 -13.96 19.05
C THR A 28 -9.91 -12.68 19.00
N LEU A 29 -10.66 -12.48 17.93
CA LEU A 29 -11.56 -11.34 17.80
C LEU A 29 -12.67 -11.38 18.86
N ASP A 30 -13.27 -12.55 19.09
CA ASP A 30 -14.35 -12.72 20.07
C ASP A 30 -13.82 -12.50 21.50
N GLU A 31 -12.65 -13.01 21.83
CA GLU A 31 -11.97 -12.78 23.13
C GLU A 31 -11.67 -11.28 23.38
N GLN A 32 -11.49 -10.50 22.33
CA GLN A 32 -11.31 -9.04 22.40
C GLN A 32 -12.63 -8.26 22.37
N GLY A 33 -13.77 -8.94 22.37
CA GLY A 33 -15.09 -8.33 22.30
C GLY A 33 -15.46 -7.76 20.93
N LEU A 34 -14.73 -8.16 19.88
CA LEU A 34 -14.99 -7.80 18.50
C LEU A 34 -15.84 -8.86 17.81
N SER A 35 -16.76 -8.46 16.94
CA SER A 35 -17.55 -9.41 16.15
C SER A 35 -16.75 -9.95 14.96
N PRO A 36 -16.38 -11.24 14.92
CA PRO A 36 -15.63 -11.82 13.81
C PRO A 36 -16.31 -11.60 12.46
N TYR A 37 -17.62 -11.80 12.39
CA TYR A 37 -18.38 -11.65 11.16
C TYR A 37 -18.37 -10.22 10.63
N ARG A 38 -18.52 -9.21 11.51
CA ARG A 38 -18.43 -7.80 11.11
C ARG A 38 -17.03 -7.42 10.63
N THR A 39 -16.02 -7.97 11.28
CA THR A 39 -14.62 -7.74 10.91
C THR A 39 -14.33 -8.32 9.53
N PHE A 40 -14.69 -9.56 9.26
CA PHE A 40 -14.48 -10.17 7.95
C PHE A 40 -15.34 -9.53 6.84
N ASP A 41 -16.57 -9.12 7.13
CA ASP A 41 -17.40 -8.36 6.20
C ASP A 41 -16.77 -7.00 5.87
N GLY A 42 -16.20 -6.31 6.87
CA GLY A 42 -15.44 -5.08 6.67
C GLY A 42 -14.22 -5.28 5.77
N ILE A 43 -13.43 -6.32 6.03
CA ILE A 43 -12.26 -6.68 5.19
C ILE A 43 -12.68 -6.98 3.75
N SER A 44 -13.77 -7.73 3.57
CA SER A 44 -14.29 -8.05 2.23
C SER A 44 -14.72 -6.81 1.46
N LYS A 45 -15.47 -5.92 2.11
CA LYS A 45 -15.89 -4.64 1.51
C LYS A 45 -14.70 -3.73 1.17
N PHE A 46 -13.69 -3.72 2.02
CA PHE A 46 -12.46 -2.98 1.76
C PHE A 46 -11.70 -3.55 0.55
N ALA A 47 -11.56 -4.86 0.46
CA ALA A 47 -10.94 -5.52 -0.69
C ALA A 47 -11.71 -5.24 -2.00
N GLU A 48 -13.05 -5.22 -1.95
CA GLU A 48 -13.89 -4.84 -3.09
C GLU A 48 -13.66 -3.38 -3.51
N LEU A 49 -13.55 -2.45 -2.54
CA LEU A 49 -13.27 -1.05 -2.82
C LEU A 49 -11.93 -0.89 -3.54
N LEU A 50 -10.88 -1.53 -3.02
CA LEU A 50 -9.56 -1.51 -3.65
C LEU A 50 -9.60 -2.05 -5.08
N GLY A 51 -10.27 -3.19 -5.29
CA GLY A 51 -10.40 -3.80 -6.61
C GLY A 51 -11.18 -2.93 -7.62
N LYS A 52 -12.22 -2.24 -7.16
CA LYS A 52 -13.03 -1.33 -7.99
C LYS A 52 -12.31 -0.02 -8.33
N SER A 53 -11.27 0.32 -7.60
CA SER A 53 -10.51 1.57 -7.79
C SER A 53 -9.19 1.36 -8.54
N LYS A 54 -9.08 0.29 -9.34
CA LYS A 54 -7.89 -0.02 -10.15
C LYS A 54 -8.08 0.25 -11.64
N GLY A 55 -6.97 0.29 -12.38
CA GLY A 55 -6.96 0.42 -13.82
C GLY A 55 -7.58 1.76 -14.26
N GLU A 56 -8.48 1.70 -15.23
CA GLU A 56 -9.19 2.89 -15.75
C GLU A 56 -10.08 3.57 -14.70
N GLN A 57 -10.40 2.88 -13.61
CA GLN A 57 -11.22 3.41 -12.51
C GLN A 57 -10.39 4.05 -11.40
N PHE A 58 -9.06 4.02 -11.51
CA PHE A 58 -8.18 4.75 -10.62
C PHE A 58 -8.18 6.23 -11.00
N VAL A 59 -9.08 6.99 -10.37
CA VAL A 59 -9.27 8.42 -10.61
C VAL A 59 -8.98 9.17 -9.31
N PRO A 60 -7.70 9.45 -8.99
CA PRO A 60 -7.35 10.23 -7.82
C PRO A 60 -7.70 11.71 -8.02
N ARG A 61 -7.92 12.41 -6.93
CA ARG A 61 -7.93 13.87 -6.94
C ARG A 61 -6.48 14.36 -6.97
N ILE A 62 -6.13 15.16 -7.96
CA ILE A 62 -4.79 15.76 -8.06
C ILE A 62 -4.93 17.28 -7.92
N THR A 63 -4.22 17.88 -6.97
CA THR A 63 -4.18 19.31 -6.75
C THR A 63 -2.74 19.81 -6.70
N THR A 64 -2.49 20.99 -7.25
CA THR A 64 -1.17 21.64 -7.24
C THR A 64 -1.24 22.93 -6.44
N HIS A 65 -0.29 23.11 -5.53
CA HIS A 65 -0.17 24.28 -4.68
C HIS A 65 1.20 24.93 -4.91
N THR A 66 1.22 26.16 -5.36
CA THR A 66 2.44 26.95 -5.47
C THR A 66 2.77 27.52 -4.08
N ILE A 67 3.93 27.17 -3.54
CA ILE A 67 4.40 27.62 -2.23
C ILE A 67 5.30 28.85 -2.36
N THR A 68 6.20 28.83 -3.34
CA THR A 68 7.05 29.97 -3.73
C THR A 68 7.19 29.99 -5.26
N ASP A 69 7.86 30.98 -5.82
CA ASP A 69 8.11 31.09 -7.27
C ASP A 69 8.84 29.86 -7.85
N ASN A 70 9.57 29.10 -7.00
CA ASN A 70 10.38 27.97 -7.42
C ASN A 70 9.97 26.64 -6.72
N THR A 71 8.90 26.65 -5.93
CA THR A 71 8.47 25.46 -5.18
C THR A 71 6.97 25.24 -5.32
N GLU A 72 6.60 24.06 -5.75
CA GLU A 72 5.22 23.59 -5.80
C GLU A 72 5.05 22.26 -5.09
N VAL A 73 3.86 22.00 -4.59
CA VAL A 73 3.43 20.73 -4.00
C VAL A 73 2.27 20.19 -4.81
N ILE A 74 2.43 19.01 -5.35
CA ILE A 74 1.36 18.26 -6.00
C ILE A 74 0.87 17.21 -5.03
N LEU A 75 -0.40 17.25 -4.70
CA LEU A 75 -1.06 16.27 -3.84
C LEU A 75 -1.88 15.31 -4.70
N ILE A 76 -1.61 14.03 -4.56
CA ILE A 76 -2.31 12.93 -5.23
C ILE A 76 -3.11 12.18 -4.17
N GLU A 77 -4.44 12.22 -4.29
CA GLU A 77 -5.37 11.67 -3.30
C GLU A 77 -6.18 10.53 -3.97
N PRO A 78 -5.78 9.27 -3.82
CA PRO A 78 -6.52 8.12 -4.34
C PRO A 78 -7.85 7.95 -3.59
N ALA A 79 -8.75 7.14 -4.15
CA ALA A 79 -10.02 6.83 -3.51
C ALA A 79 -9.87 6.05 -2.19
N CYS A 80 -8.72 5.38 -2.01
CA CYS A 80 -8.40 4.61 -0.83
C CYS A 80 -6.88 4.55 -0.62
N GLY A 81 -6.45 4.52 0.63
CA GLY A 81 -5.04 4.52 1.04
C GLY A 81 -4.51 5.92 1.33
N SER A 82 -3.21 6.02 1.51
CA SER A 82 -2.55 7.28 1.82
C SER A 82 -2.53 8.22 0.62
N ASN A 83 -2.44 9.51 0.91
CA ASN A 83 -2.11 10.52 -0.08
C ASN A 83 -0.61 10.50 -0.36
N THR A 84 -0.24 10.79 -1.61
CA THR A 84 1.14 11.03 -2.00
C THR A 84 1.34 12.51 -2.30
N ALA A 85 2.32 13.14 -1.65
CA ALA A 85 2.69 14.51 -1.96
C ALA A 85 4.02 14.54 -2.73
N VAL A 86 4.07 15.28 -3.83
CA VAL A 86 5.30 15.54 -4.60
C VAL A 86 5.71 16.99 -4.37
N ILE A 87 6.82 17.20 -3.67
CA ILE A 87 7.40 18.52 -3.45
C ILE A 87 8.44 18.74 -4.54
N LYS A 88 8.20 19.70 -5.42
CA LYS A 88 9.13 20.08 -6.51
C LYS A 88 9.77 21.41 -6.19
N SER A 89 11.09 21.49 -6.26
CA SER A 89 11.83 22.74 -6.02
C SER A 89 13.15 22.73 -6.80
N GLN A 90 13.41 23.81 -7.55
CA GLN A 90 14.68 24.03 -8.26
C GLN A 90 15.13 22.86 -9.17
N GLY A 91 14.20 22.15 -9.77
CA GLY A 91 14.49 21.01 -10.64
C GLY A 91 14.68 19.67 -9.94
N GLU A 92 14.64 19.65 -8.61
CA GLU A 92 14.61 18.44 -7.79
C GLU A 92 13.19 18.13 -7.30
N PHE A 93 12.96 16.91 -6.82
CA PHE A 93 11.72 16.55 -6.18
C PHE A 93 11.94 15.60 -5.00
N LEU A 94 10.97 15.62 -4.09
CA LEU A 94 10.83 14.71 -2.97
C LEU A 94 9.40 14.21 -2.95
N CYS A 95 9.20 12.90 -2.97
CA CYS A 95 7.89 12.30 -2.71
C CYS A 95 7.71 12.06 -1.21
N VAL A 96 6.52 12.29 -0.70
CA VAL A 96 6.12 11.96 0.68
C VAL A 96 5.02 10.93 0.58
N ASP A 97 5.27 9.74 1.10
CA ASP A 97 4.47 8.52 0.98
C ASP A 97 4.21 8.11 -0.48
N SER A 98 3.79 6.88 -0.71
CA SER A 98 3.73 6.33 -2.06
C SER A 98 2.50 5.45 -2.36
N GLY A 99 1.49 5.49 -1.50
CA GLY A 99 0.27 4.72 -1.70
C GLY A 99 0.43 3.22 -1.49
N TYR A 100 -0.59 2.46 -1.89
CA TYR A 100 -0.57 0.99 -1.92
C TYR A 100 0.20 0.46 -3.13
N ALA A 101 0.92 -0.64 -2.96
CA ALA A 101 1.58 -1.36 -4.06
C ALA A 101 0.57 -1.88 -5.10
N CYS A 102 -0.66 -2.16 -4.69
CA CYS A 102 -1.70 -2.60 -5.61
C CYS A 102 -2.12 -1.54 -6.64
N TYR A 103 -1.75 -0.27 -6.47
CA TYR A 103 -1.97 0.85 -7.41
C TYR A 103 -0.68 1.28 -8.13
N ARG A 104 0.33 0.41 -8.13
CA ARG A 104 1.68 0.72 -8.64
C ARG A 104 1.67 1.30 -10.05
N GLU A 105 0.99 0.65 -10.98
CA GLU A 105 0.99 1.06 -12.38
C GLU A 105 0.33 2.42 -12.58
N GLU A 106 -0.76 2.66 -11.88
CA GLU A 106 -1.50 3.90 -11.94
C GLU A 106 -0.72 5.05 -11.31
N MET A 107 -0.13 4.83 -10.14
CA MET A 107 0.68 5.82 -9.45
C MET A 107 1.94 6.17 -10.24
N LEU A 108 2.62 5.19 -10.83
CA LEU A 108 3.79 5.45 -11.68
C LEU A 108 3.44 6.32 -12.87
N ARG A 109 2.33 6.05 -13.57
CA ARG A 109 1.86 6.92 -14.67
C ARG A 109 1.66 8.36 -14.21
N ILE A 110 1.01 8.57 -13.06
CA ILE A 110 0.78 9.92 -12.51
C ILE A 110 2.10 10.60 -12.14
N LEU A 111 3.04 9.88 -11.51
CA LEU A 111 4.35 10.44 -11.17
C LEU A 111 5.14 10.83 -12.42
N HIS A 112 5.08 10.04 -13.49
CA HIS A 112 5.68 10.39 -14.78
C HIS A 112 5.05 11.64 -15.39
N ASP A 113 3.73 11.79 -15.29
CA ASP A 113 3.01 12.96 -15.82
C ASP A 113 3.31 14.22 -14.99
N CYS A 114 3.43 14.09 -13.68
CA CYS A 114 3.65 15.20 -12.75
C CYS A 114 5.12 15.65 -12.68
N ILE A 115 6.08 14.74 -12.94
CA ILE A 115 7.52 14.97 -12.75
C ILE A 115 8.26 14.75 -14.07
N PRO A 116 8.57 15.81 -14.82
CA PRO A 116 9.36 15.68 -16.03
C PRO A 116 10.70 14.98 -15.77
N GLY A 117 11.00 13.95 -16.54
CA GLY A 117 12.25 13.17 -16.38
C GLY A 117 12.29 12.24 -15.17
N PHE A 118 11.16 11.86 -14.61
CA PHE A 118 11.05 10.97 -13.46
C PHE A 118 11.93 9.71 -13.58
N GLU A 119 12.00 9.09 -14.75
CA GLU A 119 12.77 7.86 -14.97
C GLU A 119 14.27 8.05 -14.74
N THR A 120 14.82 9.20 -15.10
CA THR A 120 16.27 9.48 -15.07
C THR A 120 16.69 10.33 -13.89
N ALA A 121 15.76 10.92 -13.17
CA ALA A 121 16.03 11.75 -12.00
C ALA A 121 16.41 10.90 -10.80
N HIS A 122 17.20 11.47 -9.88
CA HIS A 122 17.42 10.86 -8.56
C HIS A 122 16.14 10.97 -7.72
N LYS A 123 15.57 9.82 -7.36
CA LYS A 123 14.26 9.70 -6.73
C LYS A 123 14.40 9.55 -5.22
N ARG A 124 13.80 10.47 -4.48
CA ARG A 124 13.78 10.44 -3.01
C ARG A 124 12.36 10.29 -2.49
N LEU A 125 12.19 9.39 -1.53
CA LEU A 125 10.93 9.13 -0.83
C LEU A 125 11.10 9.39 0.66
N LEU A 126 10.26 10.24 1.24
CA LEU A 126 10.10 10.38 2.67
C LEU A 126 8.85 9.59 3.08
N LEU A 127 9.03 8.64 4.00
CA LEU A 127 7.92 7.91 4.61
C LEU A 127 7.53 8.55 5.93
N THR A 128 6.25 8.89 6.07
CA THR A 128 5.71 9.37 7.34
C THR A 128 5.71 8.26 8.39
N HIS A 129 5.36 7.04 7.98
CA HIS A 129 5.41 5.81 8.78
C HIS A 129 5.44 4.57 7.86
N ALA A 130 5.45 3.38 8.48
CA ALA A 130 5.72 2.12 7.77
C ALA A 130 4.46 1.32 7.38
N ASP A 131 3.27 1.92 7.40
CA ASP A 131 2.05 1.21 7.02
C ASP A 131 2.02 0.92 5.50
N VAL A 132 1.34 -0.16 5.11
CA VAL A 132 1.38 -0.70 3.75
C VAL A 132 0.88 0.26 2.68
N ASP A 133 -0.01 1.17 3.04
CA ASP A 133 -0.53 2.19 2.14
C ASP A 133 0.36 3.44 2.01
N HIS A 134 1.51 3.46 2.68
CA HIS A 134 2.51 4.54 2.58
C HIS A 134 3.76 4.12 1.82
N CYS A 135 4.05 2.85 1.73
CA CYS A 135 5.32 2.30 1.24
C CYS A 135 5.20 1.47 -0.04
N GLY A 136 4.09 1.52 -0.75
CA GLY A 136 3.80 0.63 -1.87
C GLY A 136 4.75 0.75 -3.07
N LEU A 137 5.47 1.87 -3.22
CA LEU A 137 6.41 2.09 -4.32
C LEU A 137 7.86 2.30 -3.84
N MET A 138 8.23 1.86 -2.63
CA MET A 138 9.57 2.08 -2.08
C MET A 138 10.70 1.66 -3.03
N ASP A 139 10.54 0.53 -3.70
CA ASP A 139 11.54 -0.05 -4.62
C ASP A 139 11.80 0.77 -5.89
N VAL A 140 10.98 1.79 -6.16
CA VAL A 140 11.16 2.72 -7.30
C VAL A 140 12.14 3.84 -6.96
N PHE A 141 12.37 4.10 -5.67
CA PHE A 141 13.14 5.25 -5.21
C PHE A 141 14.59 4.85 -4.89
N ASP A 142 15.53 5.75 -5.21
CA ASP A 142 16.96 5.56 -4.98
C ASP A 142 17.34 5.81 -3.53
N GLU A 143 16.59 6.67 -2.83
CA GLU A 143 16.80 7.04 -1.44
C GLU A 143 15.48 7.05 -0.66
N ILE A 144 15.46 6.38 0.50
CA ILE A 144 14.32 6.33 1.41
C ILE A 144 14.68 7.03 2.71
N ILE A 145 13.95 8.09 3.02
CA ILE A 145 14.06 8.85 4.27
C ILE A 145 12.93 8.40 5.19
N VAL A 146 13.28 7.84 6.33
CA VAL A 146 12.32 7.25 7.27
C VAL A 146 12.82 7.37 8.72
N SER A 147 11.90 7.39 9.69
CA SER A 147 12.28 7.36 11.10
C SER A 147 12.99 6.05 11.46
N CYS A 148 13.91 6.07 12.44
CA CYS A 148 14.59 4.86 12.92
C CYS A 148 13.59 3.77 13.33
N ARG A 149 12.47 4.14 13.98
CA ARG A 149 11.42 3.21 14.38
C ARG A 149 10.74 2.54 13.19
N SER A 150 10.40 3.31 12.18
CA SER A 150 9.79 2.77 10.95
C SER A 150 10.78 1.92 10.16
N ALA A 151 12.06 2.31 10.12
CA ALA A 151 13.11 1.51 9.49
C ALA A 151 13.28 0.13 10.17
N GLU A 152 13.16 0.07 11.49
CA GLU A 152 13.21 -1.19 12.22
C GLU A 152 11.99 -2.07 11.93
N SER A 153 10.78 -1.48 11.92
CA SER A 153 9.54 -2.19 11.55
C SER A 153 9.65 -2.79 10.15
N LEU A 154 10.08 -1.99 9.16
CA LEU A 154 10.28 -2.45 7.79
C LEU A 154 11.28 -3.61 7.72
N ARG A 155 12.42 -3.51 8.41
CA ARG A 155 13.41 -4.61 8.43
C ARG A 155 12.84 -5.89 9.02
N CYS A 156 12.12 -5.81 10.14
CA CYS A 156 11.52 -6.98 10.77
C CYS A 156 10.49 -7.66 9.87
N GLU A 157 9.77 -6.89 9.06
CA GLU A 157 8.77 -7.41 8.14
C GLU A 157 9.34 -8.03 6.86
N TYR A 158 10.54 -7.60 6.43
CA TYR A 158 11.22 -8.12 5.23
C TYR A 158 12.24 -9.23 5.51
N LEU A 159 12.78 -9.34 6.73
CA LEU A 159 13.89 -10.27 7.07
C LEU A 159 13.47 -11.72 7.33
N GLY A 160 12.23 -12.13 7.12
CA GLY A 160 11.79 -13.51 7.24
C GLY A 160 11.78 -14.25 5.90
N GLU A 161 12.03 -15.58 5.89
CA GLU A 161 11.85 -16.45 4.69
C GLU A 161 10.44 -16.35 4.08
N ASN A 162 9.54 -15.66 4.76
CA ASN A 162 8.16 -15.35 4.35
C ASN A 162 7.74 -14.02 4.99
N GLY A 163 8.44 -12.95 4.66
CA GLY A 163 8.13 -11.62 5.19
C GLY A 163 6.65 -11.26 5.04
N PHE A 164 6.08 -10.66 6.08
CA PHE A 164 4.66 -10.27 6.07
C PHE A 164 4.31 -9.40 4.85
N ARG A 165 5.21 -8.48 4.47
CA ARG A 165 4.99 -7.57 3.35
C ARG A 165 5.04 -8.26 2.00
N GLU A 166 5.98 -9.18 1.78
CA GLU A 166 6.08 -9.93 0.51
C GLU A 166 4.83 -10.76 0.22
N ARG A 167 4.10 -11.16 1.27
CA ARG A 167 2.86 -11.93 1.16
C ARG A 167 1.59 -11.10 1.23
N ASN A 168 1.71 -9.81 1.57
CA ASN A 168 0.55 -8.94 1.68
C ASN A 168 0.11 -8.49 0.28
N PRO A 169 -1.11 -8.81 -0.17
CA PRO A 169 -1.60 -8.43 -1.50
C PRO A 169 -1.82 -6.92 -1.67
N LEU A 170 -1.71 -6.15 -0.59
CA LEU A 170 -1.81 -4.69 -0.62
C LEU A 170 -0.44 -4.02 -0.78
N HIS A 171 0.65 -4.79 -0.63
CA HIS A 171 2.02 -4.32 -0.74
C HIS A 171 2.59 -4.51 -2.14
#